data_c0b069f8f1b2feedc07a6c3cfa9a547c
#
_entry.id   c0b069f8f1b2feedc07a6c3cfa9a547c
#
_cell.length_a   1.000
_cell.length_b   1.000
_cell.length_c   1.000
_cell.angle_alpha   90.00
_cell.angle_beta   90.00
_cell.angle_gamma   90.00
#
_symmetry.space_group_name_H-M   'P 1'
#
loop_
_entity.id
_entity.type
_entity.pdbx_description
1 polymer ?
#
loop_
_entity_poly.entity_id
_entity_poly.type
_entity_poly.pdbx_seq_one_letter_code
_entity_poly.pdbx_strand_id
1 'polypeptide(L)'
;MDQNNNLENDLFEHYQFKADKGQEPLRVDKFLMNRIENSTRNKIQTAAKNGAIYSNDKIVKSNYKVKPGDVVRVMFSHPPYENLLVGEEMNLDIIHEDKNLLVVNKPAGLVVHPGHGNYNGTLLNGLINHFENLPQNKDGRPGLVHRIDKDTSGLLVIAKDEVSMTDLAKQFYLKTSKRKYLALVWGIIPDEKGTINKRLGRDPKNRLIMSVPVDEDGYGKEAITHYKVIERFNYLTLVECQLETGRTHQIRAHMKHIGHPIFSDARYGGDKILKGTIFNKYKQFVLNCFKLMPRQALHAKSLGFIHPISKKELNFECELPLDFKNCLEKWRNYSK
;
A
#
# COMPACT_ATOMS: atom_id res chain seq x y z
N MET A 1 -7.72 31.55 -24.68
CA MET A 1 -9.04 31.13 -24.17
C MET A 1 -8.78 30.22 -23.00
N ASP A 2 -8.78 30.83 -21.83
CA ASP A 2 -8.49 30.18 -20.56
C ASP A 2 -9.69 29.32 -20.16
N GLN A 3 -9.50 28.01 -20.08
CA GLN A 3 -10.43 27.14 -19.37
C GLN A 3 -9.89 26.99 -17.94
N ASN A 4 -10.33 27.92 -17.09
CA ASN A 4 -10.27 27.78 -15.64
C ASN A 4 -11.17 26.59 -15.26
N ASN A 5 -10.58 25.43 -14.98
CA ASN A 5 -11.23 24.36 -14.26
C ASN A 5 -11.35 24.78 -12.79
N ASN A 6 -12.47 25.39 -12.43
CA ASN A 6 -12.95 25.44 -11.06
C ASN A 6 -13.27 24.01 -10.62
N LEU A 7 -12.30 23.33 -10.04
CA LEU A 7 -12.57 22.21 -9.15
C LEU A 7 -13.19 22.81 -7.88
N GLU A 8 -14.50 22.99 -7.89
CA GLU A 8 -15.27 23.12 -6.66
C GLU A 8 -14.90 21.93 -5.79
N ASN A 9 -14.42 22.18 -4.57
CA ASN A 9 -14.14 21.16 -3.59
C ASN A 9 -15.48 20.56 -3.16
N ASP A 10 -15.97 19.56 -3.90
CA ASP A 10 -17.15 18.80 -3.53
C ASP A 10 -16.86 18.10 -2.20
N LEU A 11 -17.50 18.57 -1.13
CA LEU A 11 -17.46 17.90 0.16
C LEU A 11 -18.59 16.87 0.22
N PHE A 12 -18.21 15.64 0.55
CA PHE A 12 -19.14 14.53 0.71
C PHE A 12 -19.54 14.37 2.17
N GLU A 13 -20.84 14.22 2.43
CA GLU A 13 -21.35 13.90 3.76
C GLU A 13 -21.06 12.44 4.09
N HIS A 14 -20.31 12.21 5.17
CA HIS A 14 -20.01 10.88 5.69
C HIS A 14 -20.95 10.47 6.81
N TYR A 15 -21.32 11.42 7.65
CA TYR A 15 -22.22 11.19 8.77
C TYR A 15 -23.04 12.43 9.02
N GLN A 16 -24.33 12.21 9.37
CA GLN A 16 -25.22 13.24 9.85
C GLN A 16 -25.95 12.74 11.09
N PHE A 17 -25.96 13.55 12.15
CA PHE A 17 -26.65 13.27 13.40
C PHE A 17 -27.43 14.51 13.85
N LYS A 18 -28.68 14.30 14.16
CA LYS A 18 -29.49 15.33 14.82
C LYS A 18 -29.47 15.11 16.33
N ALA A 19 -29.13 16.13 17.11
CA ALA A 19 -29.13 16.06 18.56
C ALA A 19 -30.57 16.04 19.08
N ASP A 20 -30.84 15.12 19.99
CA ASP A 20 -32.15 14.96 20.59
C ASP A 20 -32.59 16.22 21.39
N LYS A 21 -33.91 16.41 21.57
CA LYS A 21 -34.45 17.55 22.35
C LYS A 21 -33.97 17.57 23.80
N GLY A 22 -33.66 16.39 24.37
CA GLY A 22 -33.13 16.24 25.73
C GLY A 22 -31.61 16.14 25.81
N GLN A 23 -30.89 16.42 24.70
CA GLN A 23 -29.42 16.33 24.68
C GLN A 23 -28.81 17.36 25.64
N GLU A 24 -28.09 16.90 26.65
CA GLU A 24 -27.25 17.78 27.45
C GLU A 24 -26.08 18.30 26.61
N PRO A 25 -25.62 19.56 26.86
CA PRO A 25 -24.52 20.15 26.11
C PRO A 25 -23.25 19.31 26.21
N LEU A 26 -22.95 18.51 25.14
CA LEU A 26 -21.81 17.63 25.07
C LEU A 26 -20.82 18.12 24.00
N ARG A 27 -19.52 18.06 24.29
CA ARG A 27 -18.51 18.41 23.29
C ARG A 27 -18.68 17.54 22.04
N VAL A 28 -18.56 18.15 20.85
CA VAL A 28 -18.76 17.47 19.57
C VAL A 28 -17.82 16.29 19.37
N ASP A 29 -16.58 16.34 19.89
CA ASP A 29 -15.65 15.22 19.85
C ASP A 29 -16.15 13.99 20.63
N LYS A 30 -16.82 14.19 21.77
CA LYS A 30 -17.46 13.11 22.54
C LYS A 30 -18.79 12.68 21.91
N PHE A 31 -19.58 13.64 21.41
CA PHE A 31 -20.87 13.37 20.77
C PHE A 31 -20.74 12.45 19.57
N LEU A 32 -19.75 12.71 18.69
CA LEU A 32 -19.48 11.91 17.50
C LEU A 32 -18.80 10.55 17.85
N MET A 33 -17.89 10.53 18.84
CA MET A 33 -17.24 9.28 19.28
C MET A 33 -18.27 8.23 19.74
N ASN A 34 -19.35 8.67 20.37
CA ASN A 34 -20.41 7.78 20.87
C ASN A 34 -21.36 7.28 19.77
N ARG A 35 -21.29 7.84 18.55
CA ARG A 35 -22.22 7.57 17.43
C ARG A 35 -21.58 7.00 16.19
N ILE A 36 -20.27 7.15 16.03
CA ILE A 36 -19.53 6.64 14.88
C ILE A 36 -18.73 5.41 15.31
N GLU A 37 -19.09 4.25 14.78
CA GLU A 37 -18.38 2.99 15.03
C GLU A 37 -16.90 3.09 14.64
N ASN A 38 -16.04 2.44 15.41
CA ASN A 38 -14.58 2.40 15.18
C ASN A 38 -13.89 3.77 15.10
N SER A 39 -14.56 4.84 15.57
CA SER A 39 -13.95 6.16 15.70
C SER A 39 -13.17 6.27 17.02
N THR A 40 -12.13 7.10 17.01
CA THR A 40 -11.42 7.49 18.22
C THR A 40 -11.51 9.00 18.39
N ARG A 41 -11.49 9.44 19.65
CA ARG A 41 -11.51 10.87 19.97
C ARG A 41 -10.45 11.66 19.20
N ASN A 42 -9.28 11.10 19.04
CA ASN A 42 -8.16 11.72 18.31
C ASN A 42 -8.47 11.89 16.81
N LYS A 43 -9.10 10.89 16.17
CA LYS A 43 -9.56 11.00 14.78
C LYS A 43 -10.56 12.15 14.60
N ILE A 44 -11.54 12.25 15.51
CA ILE A 44 -12.56 13.30 15.46
C ILE A 44 -11.96 14.68 15.71
N GLN A 45 -11.04 14.82 16.65
CA GLN A 45 -10.34 16.08 16.90
C GLN A 45 -9.51 16.53 15.71
N THR A 46 -8.86 15.58 15.02
CA THR A 46 -8.13 15.86 13.78
C THR A 46 -9.08 16.29 12.67
N ALA A 47 -10.23 15.64 12.50
CA ALA A 47 -11.24 16.03 11.53
C ALA A 47 -11.75 17.46 11.81
N ALA A 48 -12.05 17.78 13.07
CA ALA A 48 -12.46 19.13 13.47
C ALA A 48 -11.39 20.20 13.21
N LYS A 49 -10.10 19.85 13.44
CA LYS A 49 -8.97 20.75 13.16
C LYS A 49 -8.85 21.03 11.66
N ASN A 50 -9.18 20.05 10.82
CA ASN A 50 -9.15 20.14 9.36
C ASN A 50 -10.44 20.74 8.76
N GLY A 51 -11.36 21.24 9.59
CA GLY A 51 -12.60 21.87 9.12
C GLY A 51 -13.68 20.90 8.63
N ALA A 52 -13.56 19.59 8.93
CA ALA A 52 -14.45 18.56 8.44
C ALA A 52 -15.70 18.33 9.29
N ILE A 53 -15.89 19.05 10.41
CA ILE A 53 -17.05 18.92 11.29
C ILE A 53 -17.88 20.21 11.24
N TYR A 54 -19.16 20.04 10.96
CA TYR A 54 -20.16 21.10 10.85
C TYR A 54 -21.24 20.94 11.92
N SER A 55 -21.76 22.03 12.42
CA SER A 55 -23.00 22.08 13.20
C SER A 55 -23.87 23.20 12.63
N ASN A 56 -25.11 22.86 12.20
CA ASN A 56 -26.01 23.77 11.53
C ASN A 56 -25.34 24.57 10.41
N ASP A 57 -24.65 23.86 9.51
CA ASP A 57 -23.91 24.36 8.34
C ASP A 57 -22.68 25.24 8.63
N LYS A 58 -22.23 25.33 9.88
CA LYS A 58 -21.03 26.07 10.28
C LYS A 58 -19.93 25.12 10.73
N ILE A 59 -18.72 25.34 10.26
CA ILE A 59 -17.54 24.59 10.74
C ILE A 59 -17.35 24.85 12.24
N VAL A 60 -17.18 23.76 13.01
CA VAL A 60 -17.00 23.84 14.46
C VAL A 60 -15.71 23.20 14.93
N LYS A 61 -15.15 23.75 16.01
CA LYS A 61 -13.96 23.18 16.68
C LYS A 61 -14.34 21.96 17.52
N SER A 62 -13.39 21.10 17.83
CA SER A 62 -13.58 19.85 18.60
C SER A 62 -14.20 20.05 20.00
N ASN A 63 -14.09 21.24 20.56
CA ASN A 63 -14.67 21.60 21.87
C ASN A 63 -16.06 22.23 21.79
N TYR A 64 -16.63 22.40 20.60
CA TYR A 64 -17.98 22.89 20.43
C TYR A 64 -18.96 22.03 21.24
N LYS A 65 -19.87 22.67 21.96
CA LYS A 65 -20.91 22.00 22.76
C LYS A 65 -22.20 21.87 21.92
N VAL A 66 -22.45 20.64 21.49
CA VAL A 66 -23.67 20.28 20.75
C VAL A 66 -24.87 20.55 21.62
N LYS A 67 -25.88 21.29 21.11
CA LYS A 67 -27.11 21.70 21.78
C LYS A 67 -28.28 20.85 21.27
N PRO A 68 -29.37 20.78 22.01
CA PRO A 68 -30.63 20.17 21.54
C PRO A 68 -31.02 20.69 20.15
N GLY A 69 -31.34 19.79 19.23
CA GLY A 69 -31.74 20.11 17.86
C GLY A 69 -30.60 20.43 16.87
N ASP A 70 -29.35 20.55 17.32
CA ASP A 70 -28.23 20.74 16.38
C ASP A 70 -28.15 19.60 15.40
N VAL A 71 -27.89 19.93 14.13
CA VAL A 71 -27.55 18.97 13.08
C VAL A 71 -26.05 18.98 12.92
N VAL A 72 -25.39 17.89 13.35
CA VAL A 72 -23.94 17.71 13.27
C VAL A 72 -23.61 16.86 12.06
N ARG A 73 -22.78 17.39 11.14
CA ARG A 73 -22.32 16.68 9.94
C ARG A 73 -20.80 16.52 9.94
N VAL A 74 -20.34 15.39 9.39
CA VAL A 74 -18.93 15.14 9.11
C VAL A 74 -18.77 15.07 7.59
N MET A 75 -18.00 16.01 7.06
CA MET A 75 -17.80 16.20 5.62
C MET A 75 -16.32 15.97 5.27
N PHE A 76 -16.06 15.25 4.19
CA PHE A 76 -14.70 15.06 3.65
C PHE A 76 -14.66 15.34 2.15
N SER A 77 -13.47 15.61 1.63
CA SER A 77 -13.23 15.82 0.20
C SER A 77 -13.21 14.52 -0.63
N HIS A 78 -13.73 13.44 -0.09
CA HIS A 78 -13.87 12.14 -0.75
C HIS A 78 -15.19 11.50 -0.34
N PRO A 79 -15.81 10.67 -1.19
CA PRO A 79 -17.03 9.96 -0.84
C PRO A 79 -16.81 8.94 0.30
N PRO A 80 -17.88 8.54 1.03
CA PRO A 80 -17.83 7.44 1.99
C PRO A 80 -17.23 6.17 1.38
N TYR A 81 -16.56 5.36 2.20
CA TYR A 81 -15.85 4.17 1.71
C TYR A 81 -16.77 3.18 0.98
N GLU A 82 -17.99 3.00 1.46
CA GLU A 82 -19.00 2.16 0.83
C GLU A 82 -19.31 2.60 -0.61
N ASN A 83 -19.26 3.90 -0.89
CA ASN A 83 -19.49 4.46 -2.22
C ASN A 83 -18.26 4.35 -3.14
N LEU A 84 -17.11 3.92 -2.62
CA LEU A 84 -15.88 3.69 -3.40
C LEU A 84 -15.80 2.25 -3.94
N LEU A 85 -16.63 1.35 -3.42
CA LEU A 85 -16.68 -0.06 -3.82
C LEU A 85 -17.63 -0.27 -5.01
N VAL A 86 -17.41 0.48 -6.07
CA VAL A 86 -18.15 0.37 -7.34
C VAL A 86 -17.29 -0.40 -8.34
N GLY A 87 -17.92 -1.33 -9.08
CA GLY A 87 -17.26 -2.07 -10.16
C GLY A 87 -16.84 -1.15 -11.29
N GLU A 88 -15.62 -1.28 -11.76
CA GLU A 88 -15.08 -0.54 -12.90
C GLU A 88 -14.48 -1.52 -13.90
N GLU A 89 -14.76 -1.31 -15.19
CA GLU A 89 -14.16 -2.12 -16.26
C GLU A 89 -12.64 -1.97 -16.23
N MET A 90 -11.94 -3.10 -16.12
CA MET A 90 -10.49 -3.14 -16.02
C MET A 90 -9.94 -4.41 -16.65
N ASN A 91 -8.90 -4.28 -17.46
CA ASN A 91 -8.18 -5.44 -17.99
C ASN A 91 -7.30 -6.03 -16.88
N LEU A 92 -7.71 -7.16 -16.31
CA LEU A 92 -6.98 -7.90 -15.29
C LEU A 92 -6.04 -8.89 -15.97
N ASP A 93 -4.74 -8.81 -15.67
CA ASP A 93 -3.76 -9.83 -16.09
C ASP A 93 -3.86 -11.05 -15.16
N ILE A 94 -4.73 -12.00 -15.56
CA ILE A 94 -5.08 -13.19 -14.78
C ILE A 94 -4.06 -14.29 -15.09
N ILE A 95 -3.32 -14.72 -14.06
CA ILE A 95 -2.35 -15.82 -14.13
C ILE A 95 -3.01 -17.17 -13.88
N HIS A 96 -3.99 -17.20 -12.99
CA HIS A 96 -4.77 -18.38 -12.66
C HIS A 96 -6.12 -17.99 -12.10
N GLU A 97 -7.15 -18.72 -12.48
CA GLU A 97 -8.47 -18.60 -11.90
C GLU A 97 -9.13 -19.97 -11.79
N ASP A 98 -9.69 -20.25 -10.63
CA ASP A 98 -10.56 -21.40 -10.42
C ASP A 98 -11.85 -21.01 -9.67
N LYS A 99 -12.60 -21.98 -9.16
CA LYS A 99 -13.84 -21.72 -8.43
C LYS A 99 -13.64 -20.92 -7.15
N ASN A 100 -12.47 -21.05 -6.49
CA ASN A 100 -12.22 -20.61 -5.13
C ASN A 100 -11.29 -19.42 -5.02
N LEU A 101 -10.42 -19.21 -6.00
CA LEU A 101 -9.43 -18.13 -5.97
C LEU A 101 -9.06 -17.63 -7.37
N LEU A 102 -8.47 -16.44 -7.37
CA LEU A 102 -7.89 -15.80 -8.54
C LEU A 102 -6.45 -15.37 -8.19
N VAL A 103 -5.50 -15.57 -9.09
CA VAL A 103 -4.14 -14.99 -9.03
C VAL A 103 -3.97 -14.02 -10.16
N VAL A 104 -3.64 -12.77 -9.82
CA VAL A 104 -3.42 -11.69 -10.80
C VAL A 104 -1.98 -11.20 -10.77
N ASN A 105 -1.46 -10.79 -11.91
CA ASN A 105 -0.22 -10.04 -12.04
C ASN A 105 -0.55 -8.54 -12.08
N LYS A 106 -0.51 -7.88 -10.93
CA LYS A 106 -0.83 -6.46 -10.81
C LYS A 106 0.21 -5.59 -11.52
N PRO A 107 -0.17 -4.69 -12.44
CA PRO A 107 0.75 -3.72 -12.99
C PRO A 107 1.21 -2.71 -11.92
N ALA A 108 2.34 -2.07 -12.16
CA ALA A 108 2.77 -0.92 -11.37
C ALA A 108 1.84 0.28 -11.61
N GLY A 109 1.73 1.17 -10.63
CA GLY A 109 0.82 2.33 -10.68
C GLY A 109 -0.61 2.02 -10.23
N LEU A 110 -1.03 0.75 -10.23
CA LEU A 110 -2.36 0.34 -9.78
C LEU A 110 -2.39 0.15 -8.26
N VAL A 111 -3.29 0.88 -7.59
CA VAL A 111 -3.57 0.69 -6.15
C VAL A 111 -4.43 -0.55 -5.94
N VAL A 112 -4.18 -1.31 -4.87
CA VAL A 112 -4.93 -2.55 -4.61
C VAL A 112 -6.36 -2.26 -4.15
N HIS A 113 -6.57 -1.28 -3.28
CA HIS A 113 -7.90 -0.94 -2.75
C HIS A 113 -8.03 0.57 -2.54
N PRO A 114 -9.26 1.13 -2.58
CA PRO A 114 -9.48 2.55 -2.35
C PRO A 114 -8.86 3.05 -1.05
N GLY A 115 -8.38 4.28 -1.07
CA GLY A 115 -7.77 4.94 0.08
C GLY A 115 -7.41 6.39 -0.23
N HIS A 116 -6.83 7.08 0.72
CA HIS A 116 -6.52 8.50 0.59
C HIS A 116 -5.77 8.83 -0.71
N GLY A 117 -6.37 9.71 -1.53
CA GLY A 117 -5.83 10.14 -2.83
C GLY A 117 -5.94 9.11 -3.97
N ASN A 118 -6.63 7.97 -3.76
CA ASN A 118 -6.92 6.97 -4.79
C ASN A 118 -8.27 6.33 -4.45
N TYR A 119 -9.35 7.02 -4.77
CA TYR A 119 -10.70 6.64 -4.33
C TYR A 119 -11.40 5.68 -5.27
N ASN A 120 -10.99 5.64 -6.54
CA ASN A 120 -11.48 4.79 -7.62
C ASN A 120 -10.31 4.29 -8.46
N GLY A 121 -10.58 3.55 -9.53
CA GLY A 121 -9.56 3.00 -10.43
C GLY A 121 -8.61 2.03 -9.73
N THR A 122 -9.04 1.33 -8.68
CA THR A 122 -8.21 0.39 -7.94
C THR A 122 -8.42 -1.04 -8.42
N LEU A 123 -7.48 -1.95 -8.11
CA LEU A 123 -7.65 -3.37 -8.42
C LEU A 123 -8.97 -3.90 -7.86
N LEU A 124 -9.37 -3.48 -6.67
CA LEU A 124 -10.62 -3.91 -6.06
C LEU A 124 -11.85 -3.46 -6.86
N ASN A 125 -11.85 -2.26 -7.46
CA ASN A 125 -12.92 -1.83 -8.35
C ASN A 125 -13.02 -2.74 -9.59
N GLY A 126 -11.88 -3.11 -10.18
CA GLY A 126 -11.83 -4.09 -11.28
C GLY A 126 -12.31 -5.48 -10.87
N LEU A 127 -11.94 -5.95 -9.68
CA LEU A 127 -12.39 -7.24 -9.15
C LEU A 127 -13.90 -7.26 -8.88
N ILE A 128 -14.49 -6.19 -8.36
CA ILE A 128 -15.93 -6.05 -8.14
C ILE A 128 -16.68 -6.06 -9.48
N ASN A 129 -16.10 -5.52 -10.54
CA ASN A 129 -16.68 -5.61 -11.88
C ASN A 129 -16.56 -7.02 -12.49
N HIS A 130 -15.45 -7.71 -12.20
CA HIS A 130 -15.19 -9.06 -12.72
C HIS A 130 -16.03 -10.14 -12.03
N PHE A 131 -16.38 -9.94 -10.77
CA PHE A 131 -17.13 -10.88 -9.94
C PHE A 131 -18.44 -10.26 -9.43
N GLU A 132 -19.56 -10.99 -9.54
CA GLU A 132 -20.84 -10.55 -8.95
C GLU A 132 -20.77 -10.46 -7.43
N ASN A 133 -20.06 -11.38 -6.79
CA ASN A 133 -19.94 -11.46 -5.34
C ASN A 133 -18.52 -11.85 -4.93
N LEU A 134 -17.95 -11.07 -4.02
CA LEU A 134 -16.70 -11.38 -3.35
C LEU A 134 -16.91 -11.47 -1.84
N PRO A 135 -16.22 -12.40 -1.14
CA PRO A 135 -16.36 -12.56 0.29
C PRO A 135 -15.89 -11.31 1.04
N GLN A 136 -16.68 -10.86 2.00
CA GLN A 136 -16.39 -9.66 2.78
C GLN A 136 -15.42 -9.97 3.92
N ASN A 137 -14.51 -9.07 4.20
CA ASN A 137 -13.69 -9.11 5.40
C ASN A 137 -14.02 -7.97 6.37
N LYS A 138 -13.51 -8.05 7.59
CA LYS A 138 -13.76 -7.05 8.65
C LYS A 138 -13.26 -5.63 8.31
N ASP A 139 -12.36 -5.53 7.34
CA ASP A 139 -11.78 -4.24 6.90
C ASP A 139 -12.52 -3.65 5.68
N GLY A 140 -13.64 -4.25 5.25
CA GLY A 140 -14.39 -3.84 4.05
C GLY A 140 -13.58 -4.00 2.75
N ARG A 141 -12.76 -5.05 2.64
CA ARG A 141 -11.90 -5.31 1.48
C ARG A 141 -12.23 -6.66 0.86
N PRO A 142 -13.30 -6.73 0.06
CA PRO A 142 -13.78 -8.00 -0.49
C PRO A 142 -12.68 -8.80 -1.19
N GLY A 143 -12.57 -10.09 -0.89
CA GLY A 143 -11.65 -11.03 -1.50
C GLY A 143 -10.16 -10.83 -1.20
N LEU A 144 -9.76 -9.70 -0.63
CA LEU A 144 -8.34 -9.36 -0.42
C LEU A 144 -7.80 -9.96 0.89
N VAL A 145 -6.79 -10.81 0.79
CA VAL A 145 -6.08 -11.43 1.91
C VAL A 145 -4.69 -10.82 2.15
N HIS A 146 -4.13 -10.15 1.16
CA HIS A 146 -2.87 -9.40 1.24
C HIS A 146 -2.84 -8.25 0.22
N ARG A 147 -1.74 -7.52 0.21
CA ARG A 147 -1.55 -6.39 -0.70
C ARG A 147 -0.08 -6.17 -1.04
N ILE A 148 0.18 -5.53 -2.16
CA ILE A 148 1.47 -4.93 -2.52
C ILE A 148 1.29 -3.42 -2.74
N ASP A 149 2.38 -2.67 -2.75
CA ASP A 149 2.34 -1.21 -2.91
C ASP A 149 1.84 -0.79 -4.30
N LYS A 150 1.36 0.45 -4.43
CA LYS A 150 0.87 1.03 -5.70
C LYS A 150 1.84 0.75 -6.86
N ASP A 151 3.10 1.14 -6.68
CA ASP A 151 4.11 1.08 -7.72
C ASP A 151 4.95 -0.21 -7.71
N THR A 152 4.61 -1.17 -6.86
CA THR A 152 5.12 -2.54 -6.91
C THR A 152 4.25 -3.35 -7.85
N SER A 153 4.86 -4.00 -8.84
CA SER A 153 4.21 -4.93 -9.76
C SER A 153 4.27 -6.37 -9.26
N GLY A 154 3.47 -7.26 -9.85
CA GLY A 154 3.56 -8.69 -9.63
C GLY A 154 2.36 -9.33 -8.93
N LEU A 155 2.55 -10.52 -8.42
CA LEU A 155 1.50 -11.45 -8.05
C LEU A 155 0.73 -11.09 -6.78
N LEU A 156 -0.59 -11.21 -6.88
CA LEU A 156 -1.53 -11.22 -5.76
C LEU A 156 -2.52 -12.38 -5.89
N VAL A 157 -2.95 -12.96 -4.75
CA VAL A 157 -4.07 -13.90 -4.68
C VAL A 157 -5.29 -13.21 -4.08
N ILE A 158 -6.44 -13.51 -4.68
CA ILE A 158 -7.77 -13.03 -4.28
C ILE A 158 -8.63 -14.25 -3.98
N ALA A 159 -9.33 -14.23 -2.86
CA ALA A 159 -10.30 -15.26 -2.51
C ALA A 159 -11.67 -14.97 -3.15
N LYS A 160 -12.34 -15.99 -3.68
CA LYS A 160 -13.66 -15.89 -4.32
C LYS A 160 -14.80 -16.33 -3.38
N ASP A 161 -14.47 -16.98 -2.26
CA ASP A 161 -15.42 -17.42 -1.23
C ASP A 161 -14.87 -17.24 0.18
N GLU A 162 -15.73 -17.30 1.20
CA GLU A 162 -15.36 -17.04 2.60
C GLU A 162 -14.42 -18.09 3.18
N VAL A 163 -14.57 -19.37 2.79
CA VAL A 163 -13.70 -20.45 3.25
C VAL A 163 -12.29 -20.23 2.75
N SER A 164 -12.17 -19.92 1.47
CA SER A 164 -10.88 -19.61 0.82
C SER A 164 -10.24 -18.35 1.40
N MET A 165 -11.04 -17.32 1.68
CA MET A 165 -10.54 -16.09 2.29
C MET A 165 -10.00 -16.34 3.70
N THR A 166 -10.71 -17.11 4.50
CA THR A 166 -10.30 -17.45 5.88
C THR A 166 -9.04 -18.30 5.90
N ASP A 167 -8.96 -19.32 5.04
CA ASP A 167 -7.80 -20.21 4.95
C ASP A 167 -6.56 -19.46 4.44
N LEU A 168 -6.68 -18.72 3.33
CA LEU A 168 -5.57 -17.92 2.80
C LEU A 168 -5.10 -16.87 3.81
N ALA A 169 -6.01 -16.11 4.44
CA ALA A 169 -5.65 -15.15 5.48
C ALA A 169 -4.88 -15.80 6.63
N LYS A 170 -5.29 -17.02 7.04
CA LYS A 170 -4.59 -17.82 8.04
C LYS A 170 -3.18 -18.20 7.59
N GLN A 171 -2.99 -18.60 6.33
CA GLN A 171 -1.66 -18.93 5.79
C GLN A 171 -0.73 -17.71 5.78
N PHE A 172 -1.23 -16.51 5.42
CA PHE A 172 -0.46 -15.26 5.53
C PHE A 172 -0.13 -14.91 6.98
N TYR A 173 -1.06 -15.11 7.90
CA TYR A 173 -0.86 -14.85 9.33
C TYR A 173 0.17 -15.81 9.95
N LEU A 174 0.08 -17.11 9.64
CA LEU A 174 1.01 -18.15 10.11
C LEU A 174 2.35 -18.14 9.36
N LYS A 175 2.53 -17.25 8.38
CA LYS A 175 3.76 -17.10 7.58
C LYS A 175 4.10 -18.36 6.75
N THR A 176 3.11 -19.16 6.40
CA THR A 176 3.30 -20.39 5.57
C THR A 176 3.27 -20.11 4.08
N SER A 177 2.73 -18.96 3.64
CA SER A 177 2.76 -18.53 2.25
C SER A 177 4.18 -18.12 1.84
N LYS A 178 4.62 -18.58 0.66
CA LYS A 178 5.94 -18.27 0.09
C LYS A 178 5.81 -17.05 -0.83
N ARG A 179 6.51 -15.96 -0.54
CA ARG A 179 6.47 -14.72 -1.33
C ARG A 179 7.88 -14.28 -1.64
N LYS A 180 8.22 -14.27 -2.92
CA LYS A 180 9.53 -13.81 -3.38
C LYS A 180 9.38 -12.59 -4.25
N TYR A 181 10.24 -11.63 -4.02
CA TYR A 181 10.31 -10.37 -4.74
C TYR A 181 11.70 -10.21 -5.37
N LEU A 182 11.77 -9.59 -6.53
CA LEU A 182 13.03 -9.09 -7.07
C LEU A 182 13.12 -7.59 -6.80
N ALA A 183 14.26 -7.17 -6.27
CA ALA A 183 14.57 -5.77 -6.00
C ALA A 183 15.95 -5.41 -6.54
N LEU A 184 16.04 -4.30 -7.28
CA LEU A 184 17.31 -3.70 -7.67
C LEU A 184 17.65 -2.63 -6.63
N VAL A 185 18.79 -2.74 -5.97
CA VAL A 185 19.18 -1.87 -4.85
C VAL A 185 20.49 -1.16 -5.11
N TRP A 186 20.67 0.03 -4.51
CA TRP A 186 21.90 0.79 -4.58
C TRP A 186 23.04 0.14 -3.77
N GLY A 187 24.23 0.14 -4.35
CA GLY A 187 25.45 -0.37 -3.73
C GLY A 187 25.64 -1.88 -3.95
N ILE A 188 26.82 -2.33 -3.59
CA ILE A 188 27.21 -3.73 -3.66
C ILE A 188 26.98 -4.37 -2.29
N ILE A 189 26.08 -5.34 -2.23
CA ILE A 189 25.89 -6.17 -1.05
C ILE A 189 26.98 -7.23 -1.05
N PRO A 190 27.86 -7.28 -0.02
CA PRO A 190 28.98 -8.22 -0.01
C PRO A 190 28.53 -9.66 0.20
N ASP A 191 27.58 -9.88 1.10
CA ASP A 191 27.10 -11.21 1.48
C ASP A 191 26.15 -11.79 0.44
N GLU A 192 26.33 -13.07 0.09
CA GLU A 192 25.46 -13.77 -0.88
C GLU A 192 24.01 -13.89 -0.42
N LYS A 193 23.79 -13.93 0.88
CA LYS A 193 22.47 -14.00 1.52
C LYS A 193 22.50 -13.40 2.92
N GLY A 194 21.34 -12.95 3.36
CA GLY A 194 21.21 -12.43 4.72
C GLY A 194 19.75 -12.34 5.17
N THR A 195 19.59 -12.01 6.44
CA THR A 195 18.28 -11.81 7.06
C THR A 195 18.22 -10.46 7.76
N ILE A 196 17.21 -9.67 7.44
CA ILE A 196 16.92 -8.41 8.13
C ILE A 196 15.73 -8.69 9.05
N ASN A 197 16.01 -8.83 10.34
CA ASN A 197 15.01 -9.03 11.38
C ASN A 197 14.98 -7.76 12.24
N LYS A 198 14.16 -6.79 11.82
CA LYS A 198 14.03 -5.49 12.47
C LYS A 198 12.58 -5.04 12.48
N ARG A 199 12.10 -4.54 13.62
CA ARG A 199 10.74 -4.00 13.74
C ARG A 199 10.55 -2.80 12.81
N LEU A 200 9.33 -2.63 12.30
CA LEU A 200 8.94 -1.50 11.45
C LEU A 200 7.80 -0.72 12.09
N GLY A 201 7.99 0.56 12.21
CA GLY A 201 6.99 1.53 12.65
C GLY A 201 6.83 2.69 11.66
N ARG A 202 5.81 3.52 11.86
CA ARG A 202 5.69 4.78 11.11
C ARG A 202 6.84 5.70 11.50
N ASP A 203 7.53 6.24 10.52
CA ASP A 203 8.62 7.18 10.77
C ASP A 203 8.09 8.42 11.53
N PRO A 204 8.70 8.82 12.64
CA PRO A 204 8.21 9.93 13.45
C PRO A 204 8.30 11.29 12.76
N LYS A 205 9.28 11.46 11.86
CA LYS A 205 9.52 12.70 11.10
C LYS A 205 8.72 12.73 9.79
N ASN A 206 8.51 11.57 9.16
CA ASN A 206 7.75 11.45 7.91
C ASN A 206 6.78 10.28 7.97
N ARG A 207 5.55 10.52 8.38
CA ARG A 207 4.51 9.49 8.54
C ARG A 207 4.09 8.79 7.24
N LEU A 208 4.56 9.23 6.07
CA LEU A 208 4.32 8.57 4.78
C LEU A 208 5.22 7.35 4.54
N ILE A 209 6.28 7.20 5.33
CA ILE A 209 7.22 6.07 5.25
C ILE A 209 7.20 5.21 6.51
N MET A 210 7.72 4.00 6.36
CA MET A 210 8.03 3.11 7.49
C MET A 210 9.54 3.17 7.73
N SER A 211 9.95 3.06 8.99
CA SER A 211 11.37 3.01 9.36
C SER A 211 11.60 1.96 10.45
N VAL A 212 12.84 1.53 10.58
CA VAL A 212 13.30 0.77 11.74
C VAL A 212 13.43 1.78 12.87
N PRO A 213 12.73 1.61 14.03
CA PRO A 213 12.87 2.48 15.17
C PRO A 213 14.31 2.54 15.67
N VAL A 214 14.75 3.72 16.12
CA VAL A 214 16.09 3.90 16.69
C VAL A 214 16.17 3.30 18.08
N ASP A 215 15.08 3.44 18.86
CA ASP A 215 14.99 2.91 20.23
C ASP A 215 14.20 1.59 20.20
N GLU A 216 14.69 0.61 20.98
CA GLU A 216 14.08 -0.73 21.06
C GLU A 216 12.84 -0.80 21.99
N ASP A 217 12.26 0.33 22.40
CA ASP A 217 11.13 0.47 23.35
C ASP A 217 9.80 -0.18 22.89
N GLY A 218 9.87 -1.24 22.10
CA GLY A 218 8.69 -1.98 21.66
C GLY A 218 7.87 -1.30 20.55
N TYR A 219 8.24 -0.12 20.09
CA TYR A 219 7.58 0.55 18.97
C TYR A 219 7.76 -0.21 17.66
N GLY A 220 6.71 -0.23 16.84
CA GLY A 220 6.71 -0.95 15.57
C GLY A 220 6.30 -2.42 15.72
N LYS A 221 6.13 -3.09 14.58
CA LYS A 221 5.74 -4.50 14.47
C LYS A 221 6.91 -5.33 13.96
N GLU A 222 7.03 -6.57 14.41
CA GLU A 222 8.01 -7.50 13.85
C GLU A 222 7.96 -7.54 12.33
N ALA A 223 9.13 -7.54 11.72
CA ALA A 223 9.28 -7.65 10.28
C ALA A 223 10.57 -8.43 9.98
N ILE A 224 10.43 -9.47 9.14
CA ILE A 224 11.54 -10.35 8.76
C ILE A 224 11.57 -10.46 7.24
N THR A 225 12.73 -10.10 6.66
CA THR A 225 13.03 -10.18 5.23
C THR A 225 14.33 -10.95 5.05
N HIS A 226 14.27 -12.09 4.37
CA HIS A 226 15.46 -12.77 3.90
C HIS A 226 15.81 -12.23 2.51
N TYR A 227 17.11 -12.10 2.22
CA TYR A 227 17.56 -11.76 0.86
C TYR A 227 18.64 -12.71 0.38
N LYS A 228 18.68 -12.88 -0.93
CA LYS A 228 19.72 -13.59 -1.67
C LYS A 228 20.16 -12.73 -2.84
N VAL A 229 21.47 -12.53 -2.99
CA VAL A 229 22.03 -11.83 -4.14
C VAL A 229 21.87 -12.71 -5.39
N ILE A 230 21.35 -12.12 -6.46
CA ILE A 230 21.18 -12.76 -7.76
C ILE A 230 22.26 -12.30 -8.72
N GLU A 231 22.55 -10.99 -8.75
CA GLU A 231 23.51 -10.41 -9.67
C GLU A 231 24.09 -9.10 -9.08
N ARG A 232 25.39 -8.88 -9.24
CA ARG A 232 26.04 -7.61 -8.86
C ARG A 232 26.44 -6.85 -10.10
N PHE A 233 26.14 -5.55 -10.10
CA PHE A 233 26.60 -4.59 -11.09
C PHE A 233 27.68 -3.71 -10.46
N ASN A 234 28.27 -2.79 -11.21
CA ASN A 234 29.31 -1.90 -10.65
C ASN A 234 28.85 -1.09 -9.43
N TYR A 235 27.57 -0.69 -9.38
CA TYR A 235 27.03 0.19 -8.33
C TYR A 235 25.65 -0.23 -7.80
N LEU A 236 25.12 -1.33 -8.29
CA LEU A 236 23.82 -1.87 -7.87
C LEU A 236 23.95 -3.37 -7.59
N THR A 237 22.97 -3.90 -6.87
CA THR A 237 22.79 -5.34 -6.65
C THR A 237 21.33 -5.71 -6.94
N LEU A 238 21.12 -6.76 -7.72
CA LEU A 238 19.82 -7.41 -7.86
C LEU A 238 19.70 -8.46 -6.77
N VAL A 239 18.66 -8.38 -5.97
CA VAL A 239 18.38 -9.32 -4.88
C VAL A 239 17.02 -9.96 -5.01
N GLU A 240 16.92 -11.23 -4.66
CA GLU A 240 15.66 -11.90 -4.35
C GLU A 240 15.36 -11.67 -2.85
N CYS A 241 14.19 -11.13 -2.52
CA CYS A 241 13.74 -10.96 -1.16
C CYS A 241 12.60 -11.93 -0.86
N GLN A 242 12.72 -12.73 0.19
CA GLN A 242 11.67 -13.60 0.69
C GLN A 242 11.10 -13.05 2.00
N LEU A 243 9.77 -12.94 2.08
CA LEU A 243 9.09 -12.37 3.22
C LEU A 243 8.50 -13.44 4.14
N GLU A 244 8.80 -13.38 5.45
CA GLU A 244 7.99 -14.05 6.45
C GLU A 244 6.79 -13.17 6.85
N THR A 245 7.00 -11.89 7.01
CA THR A 245 5.97 -10.90 7.38
C THR A 245 5.63 -10.01 6.19
N GLY A 246 4.46 -9.36 6.21
CA GLY A 246 4.01 -8.45 5.14
C GLY A 246 3.65 -7.06 5.67
N ARG A 247 4.61 -6.31 6.23
CA ARG A 247 4.37 -4.95 6.70
C ARG A 247 4.40 -3.95 5.54
N THR A 248 3.67 -2.86 5.69
CA THR A 248 3.69 -1.76 4.71
C THR A 248 5.13 -1.35 4.39
N HIS A 249 5.48 -1.26 3.10
CA HIS A 249 6.81 -0.88 2.60
C HIS A 249 7.97 -1.71 3.18
N GLN A 250 7.74 -2.95 3.63
CA GLN A 250 8.73 -3.71 4.40
C GLN A 250 10.09 -3.85 3.70
N ILE A 251 10.13 -4.37 2.46
CA ILE A 251 11.39 -4.53 1.72
C ILE A 251 12.07 -3.19 1.54
N ARG A 252 11.33 -2.15 1.19
CA ARG A 252 11.83 -0.79 0.95
C ARG A 252 12.51 -0.20 2.19
N ALA A 253 11.84 -0.31 3.34
CA ALA A 253 12.37 0.16 4.62
C ALA A 253 13.58 -0.66 5.09
N HIS A 254 13.53 -1.99 4.96
CA HIS A 254 14.61 -2.89 5.34
C HIS A 254 15.86 -2.67 4.49
N MET A 255 15.72 -2.59 3.16
CA MET A 255 16.86 -2.35 2.27
C MET A 255 17.47 -0.97 2.52
N LYS A 256 16.67 0.07 2.77
CA LYS A 256 17.20 1.36 3.20
C LYS A 256 17.94 1.28 4.54
N HIS A 257 17.41 0.52 5.50
CA HIS A 257 18.01 0.37 6.82
C HIS A 257 19.42 -0.22 6.77
N ILE A 258 19.65 -1.20 5.89
CA ILE A 258 20.99 -1.79 5.69
C ILE A 258 21.88 -0.99 4.71
N GLY A 259 21.48 0.23 4.32
CA GLY A 259 22.27 1.11 3.47
C GLY A 259 22.13 0.88 1.96
N HIS A 260 21.19 0.04 1.55
CA HIS A 260 20.94 -0.34 0.15
C HIS A 260 19.52 0.01 -0.32
N PRO A 261 19.11 1.30 -0.37
CA PRO A 261 17.76 1.65 -0.78
C PRO A 261 17.47 1.17 -2.20
N ILE A 262 16.20 0.86 -2.48
CA ILE A 262 15.77 0.35 -3.79
C ILE A 262 15.96 1.45 -4.84
N PHE A 263 16.47 1.07 -6.00
CA PHE A 263 16.69 1.95 -7.15
C PHE A 263 15.37 2.60 -7.59
N SER A 264 15.41 3.90 -7.86
CA SER A 264 14.23 4.75 -8.22
C SER A 264 13.15 4.86 -7.15
N ASP A 265 13.40 4.49 -5.90
CA ASP A 265 12.43 4.66 -4.81
C ASP A 265 12.46 6.08 -4.25
N ALA A 266 11.61 6.96 -4.77
CA ALA A 266 11.55 8.37 -4.37
C ALA A 266 11.22 8.56 -2.88
N ARG A 267 10.37 7.70 -2.29
CA ARG A 267 10.01 7.80 -0.87
C ARG A 267 11.14 7.41 0.07
N TYR A 268 12.01 6.51 -0.37
CA TYR A 268 13.12 5.98 0.44
C TYR A 268 14.49 6.52 0.00
N GLY A 269 14.50 7.47 -0.97
CA GLY A 269 15.69 8.19 -1.40
C GLY A 269 16.57 7.44 -2.39
N GLY A 270 16.01 6.42 -3.06
CA GLY A 270 16.69 5.66 -4.11
C GLY A 270 16.60 6.29 -5.51
N ASP A 271 15.88 7.40 -5.65
CA ASP A 271 15.71 8.20 -6.87
C ASP A 271 16.85 9.21 -7.12
N LYS A 272 17.93 9.09 -6.36
CA LYS A 272 19.14 9.91 -6.47
C LYS A 272 20.34 9.03 -6.77
N ILE A 273 21.38 9.60 -7.36
CA ILE A 273 22.66 8.91 -7.56
C ILE A 273 23.35 8.76 -6.22
N LEU A 274 23.33 7.56 -5.67
CA LEU A 274 23.90 7.26 -4.34
C LEU A 274 25.31 6.66 -4.42
N LYS A 275 25.64 6.01 -5.50
CA LYS A 275 26.92 5.33 -5.76
C LYS A 275 27.36 5.59 -7.19
N GLY A 276 28.66 5.56 -7.44
CA GLY A 276 29.22 5.71 -8.78
C GLY A 276 30.31 6.74 -8.88
N THR A 277 30.49 7.29 -10.08
CA THR A 277 31.54 8.26 -10.41
C THR A 277 30.99 9.66 -10.55
N ILE A 278 31.89 10.65 -10.54
CA ILE A 278 31.55 12.08 -10.71
C ILE A 278 31.39 12.48 -12.20
N PHE A 279 31.71 11.58 -13.14
CA PHE A 279 31.72 11.90 -14.57
C PHE A 279 30.30 12.14 -15.12
N ASN A 280 30.18 13.13 -15.99
CA ASN A 280 28.91 13.50 -16.61
C ASN A 280 28.28 12.33 -17.43
N LYS A 281 29.10 11.49 -18.07
CA LYS A 281 28.62 10.32 -18.80
C LYS A 281 27.88 9.33 -17.87
N TYR A 282 28.44 9.08 -16.69
CA TYR A 282 27.78 8.24 -15.68
C TYR A 282 26.49 8.86 -15.17
N LYS A 283 26.53 10.15 -14.82
CA LYS A 283 25.34 10.89 -14.39
C LYS A 283 24.21 10.77 -15.43
N GLN A 284 24.53 11.01 -16.70
CA GLN A 284 23.56 10.91 -17.79
C GLN A 284 23.03 9.50 -17.98
N PHE A 285 23.91 8.49 -17.85
CA PHE A 285 23.51 7.08 -17.88
C PHE A 285 22.49 6.76 -16.79
N VAL A 286 22.75 7.13 -15.52
CA VAL A 286 21.82 6.88 -14.41
C VAL A 286 20.50 7.64 -14.58
N LEU A 287 20.53 8.89 -15.03
CA LEU A 287 19.32 9.66 -15.32
C LEU A 287 18.46 8.98 -16.40
N ASN A 288 19.08 8.38 -17.40
CA ASN A 288 18.35 7.59 -18.41
C ASN A 288 17.78 6.30 -17.82
N CYS A 289 18.47 5.66 -16.87
CA CYS A 289 17.93 4.50 -16.15
C CYS A 289 16.73 4.88 -15.28
N PHE A 290 16.74 6.04 -14.60
CA PHE A 290 15.57 6.55 -13.85
C PHE A 290 14.37 6.82 -14.76
N LYS A 291 14.58 7.29 -15.99
CA LYS A 291 13.48 7.47 -16.97
C LYS A 291 12.88 6.13 -17.41
N LEU A 292 13.68 5.08 -17.55
CA LEU A 292 13.21 3.74 -17.89
C LEU A 292 12.47 3.08 -16.73
N MET A 293 12.92 3.34 -15.49
CA MET A 293 12.37 2.79 -14.25
C MET A 293 11.92 3.94 -13.33
N PRO A 294 10.75 4.58 -13.61
CA PRO A 294 10.33 5.79 -12.90
C PRO A 294 9.68 5.52 -11.51
N ARG A 295 9.86 4.32 -10.99
CA ARG A 295 9.30 3.84 -9.73
C ARG A 295 10.27 2.93 -9.00
N GLN A 296 10.00 2.58 -7.74
CA GLN A 296 10.83 1.59 -7.05
C GLN A 296 10.98 0.32 -7.89
N ALA A 297 12.21 -0.09 -8.11
CA ALA A 297 12.56 -1.32 -8.82
C ALA A 297 12.29 -2.54 -7.93
N LEU A 298 10.99 -2.82 -7.71
CA LEU A 298 10.47 -3.90 -6.86
C LEU A 298 9.32 -4.61 -7.57
N HIS A 299 9.40 -5.95 -7.57
CA HIS A 299 8.44 -6.81 -8.27
C HIS A 299 8.16 -8.08 -7.46
N ALA A 300 6.89 -8.40 -7.21
CA ALA A 300 6.43 -9.63 -6.56
C ALA A 300 6.51 -10.80 -7.57
N LYS A 301 7.68 -11.42 -7.67
CA LYS A 301 8.06 -12.39 -8.70
C LYS A 301 7.35 -13.72 -8.57
N SER A 302 7.22 -14.25 -7.33
CA SER A 302 6.55 -15.52 -7.09
C SER A 302 5.68 -15.52 -5.86
N LEU A 303 4.64 -16.35 -5.92
CA LEU A 303 3.66 -16.53 -4.85
C LEU A 303 3.30 -18.01 -4.72
N GLY A 304 3.56 -18.59 -3.55
CA GLY A 304 3.22 -19.97 -3.22
C GLY A 304 2.35 -20.06 -1.98
N PHE A 305 1.38 -20.94 -2.01
CA PHE A 305 0.47 -21.22 -0.91
C PHE A 305 -0.21 -22.60 -1.08
N ILE A 306 -0.86 -23.08 -0.04
CA ILE A 306 -1.69 -24.29 -0.10
C ILE A 306 -3.10 -23.89 -0.56
N HIS A 307 -3.62 -24.53 -1.61
CA HIS A 307 -4.97 -24.27 -2.09
C HIS A 307 -6.00 -24.56 -0.99
N PRO A 308 -6.91 -23.62 -0.67
CA PRO A 308 -7.81 -23.72 0.49
C PRO A 308 -8.67 -24.97 0.52
N ILE A 309 -9.15 -25.43 -0.63
CA ILE A 309 -10.07 -26.55 -0.74
C ILE A 309 -9.33 -27.86 -1.09
N SER A 310 -8.58 -27.87 -2.20
CA SER A 310 -7.91 -29.10 -2.66
C SER A 310 -6.69 -29.51 -1.84
N LYS A 311 -6.20 -28.62 -0.97
CA LYS A 311 -4.98 -28.77 -0.13
C LYS A 311 -3.70 -29.06 -0.92
N LYS A 312 -3.71 -28.85 -2.22
CA LYS A 312 -2.50 -28.94 -3.07
C LYS A 312 -1.64 -27.70 -2.89
N GLU A 313 -0.33 -27.86 -2.93
CA GLU A 313 0.60 -26.73 -2.99
C GLU A 313 0.55 -26.11 -4.39
N LEU A 314 0.30 -24.82 -4.44
CA LEU A 314 0.34 -24.02 -5.67
C LEU A 314 1.50 -23.03 -5.61
N ASN A 315 2.22 -22.92 -6.72
CA ASN A 315 3.31 -21.98 -6.88
C ASN A 315 3.16 -21.28 -8.24
N PHE A 316 3.12 -19.95 -8.22
CA PHE A 316 2.99 -19.11 -9.39
C PHE A 316 4.21 -18.21 -9.55
N GLU A 317 4.58 -17.95 -10.79
CA GLU A 317 5.60 -16.98 -11.14
C GLU A 317 5.11 -16.11 -12.28
N CYS A 318 5.55 -14.85 -12.29
CA CYS A 318 5.33 -13.93 -13.40
C CYS A 318 6.63 -13.30 -13.87
N GLU A 319 6.67 -12.90 -15.14
CA GLU A 319 7.82 -12.25 -15.74
C GLU A 319 8.02 -10.83 -15.17
N LEU A 320 9.28 -10.39 -15.16
CA LEU A 320 9.58 -8.98 -14.87
C LEU A 320 8.88 -8.08 -15.89
N PRO A 321 8.28 -6.97 -15.47
CA PRO A 321 7.72 -6.00 -16.39
C PRO A 321 8.81 -5.31 -17.22
N LEU A 322 8.41 -4.79 -18.37
CA LEU A 322 9.31 -4.26 -19.39
C LEU A 322 10.22 -3.13 -18.89
N ASP A 323 9.70 -2.24 -18.06
CA ASP A 323 10.47 -1.17 -17.42
C ASP A 323 11.64 -1.72 -16.59
N PHE A 324 11.40 -2.77 -15.80
CA PHE A 324 12.42 -3.41 -14.99
C PHE A 324 13.41 -4.21 -15.85
N LYS A 325 12.94 -4.99 -16.83
CA LYS A 325 13.82 -5.74 -17.77
C LYS A 325 14.78 -4.79 -18.48
N ASN A 326 14.27 -3.72 -19.10
CA ASN A 326 15.05 -2.75 -19.83
C ASN A 326 16.09 -2.04 -18.94
N CYS A 327 15.71 -1.72 -17.70
CA CYS A 327 16.64 -1.12 -16.73
C CYS A 327 17.78 -2.09 -16.38
N LEU A 328 17.48 -3.36 -16.10
CA LEU A 328 18.50 -4.37 -15.81
C LEU A 328 19.47 -4.59 -16.99
N GLU A 329 18.96 -4.70 -18.22
CA GLU A 329 19.79 -4.87 -19.41
C GLU A 329 20.74 -3.69 -19.60
N LYS A 330 20.27 -2.46 -19.35
CA LYS A 330 21.11 -1.27 -19.42
C LYS A 330 22.25 -1.32 -18.40
N TRP A 331 21.98 -1.75 -17.18
CA TRP A 331 23.01 -1.91 -16.15
C TRP A 331 23.97 -3.06 -16.46
N ARG A 332 23.49 -4.19 -16.99
CA ARG A 332 24.33 -5.28 -17.47
C ARG A 332 25.32 -4.83 -18.53
N ASN A 333 24.84 -4.04 -19.51
CA ASN A 333 25.69 -3.52 -20.58
C ASN A 333 26.69 -2.47 -20.08
N TYR A 334 26.35 -1.71 -19.04
CA TYR A 334 27.27 -0.76 -18.41
C TYR A 334 28.34 -1.43 -17.55
N SER A 335 28.08 -2.62 -17.03
CA SER A 335 28.99 -3.36 -16.13
C SER A 335 29.94 -4.30 -16.87
N LYS A 336 29.77 -4.47 -18.17
CA LYS A 336 30.71 -5.16 -19.08
C LYS A 336 31.84 -4.21 -19.45
#